data_ddb4633f817827b952de5456a41e3e6b
#
_entry.id   ddb4633f817827b952de5456a41e3e6b
#
_cell.length_a   1.000
_cell.length_b   1.000
_cell.length_c   1.000
_cell.angle_alpha   90.00
_cell.angle_beta   90.00
_cell.angle_gamma   90.00
#
_symmetry.space_group_name_H-M   'P 1'
#
loop_
_entity.id
_entity.type
_entity.pdbx_description
1 polymer ?
#
loop_
_entity_poly.entity_id
_entity_poly.type
_entity_poly.pdbx_seq_one_letter_code
_entity_poly.pdbx_strand_id
1 'polypeptide(L)'
;NLFELFLELVVKDAEEIPKEKIWKKIFPKEKYDDVRFRKLCSDLLKLIEGFLAQQLYEENPIRQATHLIEAVARKKMLKLYNTAMKTARLLSERQLYQPANHYFYEYQIERNYYDILSHQEKRVSKTNVENIVKNLDIFYLAEKLKYYCSVLSRQYQVSHEYKLLFIDEIIAHLSKHDYTHIPSIEVYYQILLTQTESEHQVHYFKLKEYLQKYSHLFPLGEAYEIYTYALNYCIRMTNAGVKDFLNEYFIVYKELLQKNIINFSDEEHGPPHFKNIILASLRLGEYDWTEKFINDYKDQLPADQRDNAVTFNLAQLYFYKNAYNKVIRYLHQVEYEDLTYNLNSKV
;
A
#
# COMPACT_ATOMS: atom_id res chain seq x y z
N ASN A 1 -10.34 8.05 -34.68
CA ASN A 1 -9.03 8.64 -34.49
C ASN A 1 -8.01 7.59 -33.99
N LEU A 2 -6.73 7.95 -33.84
CA LEU A 2 -5.69 7.00 -33.41
C LEU A 2 -5.95 6.42 -32.02
N PHE A 3 -6.45 7.21 -31.09
CA PHE A 3 -6.77 6.81 -29.72
C PHE A 3 -7.94 5.79 -29.67
N GLU A 4 -9.04 6.05 -30.37
CA GLU A 4 -10.18 5.12 -30.46
C GLU A 4 -9.77 3.77 -31.06
N LEU A 5 -8.88 3.82 -32.04
CA LEU A 5 -8.35 2.62 -32.66
C LEU A 5 -7.52 1.78 -31.69
N PHE A 6 -6.65 2.42 -30.88
CA PHE A 6 -5.88 1.71 -29.85
C PHE A 6 -6.79 1.14 -28.75
N LEU A 7 -7.83 1.85 -28.33
CA LEU A 7 -8.84 1.31 -27.40
C LEU A 7 -9.54 0.05 -27.95
N GLU A 8 -9.95 0.09 -29.23
CA GLU A 8 -10.53 -1.12 -29.86
C GLU A 8 -9.56 -2.30 -29.89
N LEU A 9 -8.26 -2.05 -29.99
CA LEU A 9 -7.23 -3.06 -30.03
C LEU A 9 -6.96 -3.68 -28.67
N VAL A 10 -6.89 -2.86 -27.62
CA VAL A 10 -6.75 -3.30 -26.24
C VAL A 10 -7.94 -4.17 -25.80
N VAL A 11 -9.17 -3.76 -26.18
CA VAL A 11 -10.38 -4.53 -25.87
C VAL A 11 -10.42 -5.90 -26.58
N LYS A 12 -9.72 -6.04 -27.71
CA LYS A 12 -9.69 -7.28 -28.51
C LYS A 12 -8.50 -8.20 -28.20
N ASP A 13 -7.71 -7.88 -27.18
CA ASP A 13 -6.52 -8.65 -26.79
C ASP A 13 -5.57 -8.95 -27.97
N ALA A 14 -5.43 -8.00 -28.89
CA ALA A 14 -4.67 -8.18 -30.12
C ALA A 14 -3.18 -7.94 -29.86
N GLU A 15 -2.43 -9.02 -29.69
CA GLU A 15 -0.99 -8.98 -29.37
C GLU A 15 -0.14 -8.26 -30.45
N GLU A 16 -0.48 -8.34 -31.72
CA GLU A 16 0.23 -7.60 -32.77
C GLU A 16 -0.69 -7.20 -33.94
N ILE A 17 -0.76 -5.90 -34.21
CA ILE A 17 -1.39 -5.41 -35.45
C ILE A 17 -0.35 -4.75 -36.34
N PRO A 18 -0.26 -5.15 -37.62
CA PRO A 18 0.66 -4.52 -38.56
C PRO A 18 0.41 -3.02 -38.65
N LYS A 19 1.50 -2.23 -38.58
CA LYS A 19 1.49 -0.74 -38.59
C LYS A 19 0.75 -0.19 -39.78
N GLU A 20 0.87 -0.85 -40.93
CA GLU A 20 0.23 -0.48 -42.20
C GLU A 20 -1.32 -0.59 -42.11
N LYS A 21 -1.85 -1.56 -41.31
CA LYS A 21 -3.29 -1.65 -41.11
C LYS A 21 -3.82 -0.48 -40.27
N ILE A 22 -3.07 -0.08 -39.22
CA ILE A 22 -3.41 1.09 -38.41
C ILE A 22 -3.35 2.35 -39.26
N TRP A 23 -2.28 2.51 -40.04
CA TRP A 23 -2.11 3.65 -41.00
C TRP A 23 -3.29 3.77 -41.95
N LYS A 24 -3.66 2.68 -42.63
CA LYS A 24 -4.79 2.67 -43.56
C LYS A 24 -6.13 3.07 -42.95
N LYS A 25 -6.34 2.75 -41.67
CA LYS A 25 -7.57 3.17 -40.94
C LYS A 25 -7.55 4.68 -40.65
N ILE A 26 -6.38 5.27 -40.36
CA ILE A 26 -6.24 6.69 -40.05
C ILE A 26 -6.17 7.54 -41.32
N PHE A 27 -5.41 7.07 -42.35
CA PHE A 27 -5.15 7.74 -43.61
C PHE A 27 -5.50 6.80 -44.78
N PRO A 28 -6.78 6.59 -45.12
CA PRO A 28 -7.19 5.60 -46.10
C PRO A 28 -6.64 5.84 -47.53
N LYS A 29 -6.32 7.10 -47.84
CA LYS A 29 -5.89 7.53 -49.18
C LYS A 29 -4.40 7.77 -49.28
N GLU A 30 -3.65 7.66 -48.20
CA GLU A 30 -2.22 7.97 -48.16
C GLU A 30 -1.39 6.68 -48.14
N LYS A 31 -0.20 6.74 -48.81
CA LYS A 31 0.77 5.66 -48.73
C LYS A 31 1.39 5.63 -47.32
N TYR A 32 1.70 4.43 -46.84
CA TYR A 32 2.33 4.25 -45.52
C TYR A 32 3.66 5.03 -45.42
N ASP A 33 3.78 5.84 -44.38
CA ASP A 33 4.98 6.60 -44.02
C ASP A 33 5.36 6.26 -42.57
N ASP A 34 6.42 5.45 -42.40
CA ASP A 34 6.88 4.97 -41.10
C ASP A 34 7.36 6.12 -40.19
N VAL A 35 7.99 7.14 -40.74
CA VAL A 35 8.50 8.28 -39.96
C VAL A 35 7.34 9.09 -39.39
N ARG A 36 6.35 9.39 -40.21
CA ARG A 36 5.14 10.12 -39.80
C ARG A 36 4.32 9.29 -38.83
N PHE A 37 4.21 7.96 -39.03
CA PHE A 37 3.51 7.08 -38.13
C PHE A 37 4.17 7.04 -36.75
N ARG A 38 5.48 6.86 -36.64
CA ARG A 38 6.21 6.90 -35.38
C ARG A 38 6.05 8.23 -34.65
N LYS A 39 6.06 9.35 -35.38
CA LYS A 39 5.82 10.67 -34.80
C LYS A 39 4.44 10.78 -34.22
N LEU A 40 3.39 10.31 -34.91
CA LEU A 40 2.02 10.30 -34.39
C LEU A 40 1.87 9.44 -33.11
N CYS A 41 2.51 8.26 -33.08
CA CYS A 41 2.52 7.42 -31.89
C CYS A 41 3.25 8.09 -30.71
N SER A 42 4.40 8.75 -30.99
CA SER A 42 5.14 9.49 -29.95
C SER A 42 4.34 10.69 -29.41
N ASP A 43 3.65 11.42 -30.28
CA ASP A 43 2.83 12.56 -29.87
C ASP A 43 1.60 12.09 -29.06
N LEU A 44 0.99 10.96 -29.44
CA LEU A 44 -0.09 10.33 -28.66
C LEU A 44 0.40 9.86 -27.29
N LEU A 45 1.58 9.21 -27.23
CA LEU A 45 2.17 8.77 -25.96
C LEU A 45 2.35 9.94 -25.00
N LYS A 46 2.91 11.07 -25.47
CA LYS A 46 3.07 12.28 -24.64
C LYS A 46 1.73 12.84 -24.13
N LEU A 47 0.68 12.76 -24.94
CA LEU A 47 -0.66 13.18 -24.49
C LEU A 47 -1.19 12.25 -23.41
N ILE A 48 -1.00 10.94 -23.55
CA ILE A 48 -1.39 9.95 -22.53
C ILE A 48 -0.60 10.16 -21.24
N GLU A 49 0.72 10.33 -21.32
CA GLU A 49 1.58 10.64 -20.17
C GLU A 49 1.11 11.91 -19.44
N GLY A 50 0.82 12.97 -20.20
CA GLY A 50 0.28 14.23 -19.65
C GLY A 50 -1.08 14.05 -19.00
N PHE A 51 -1.96 13.28 -19.61
CA PHE A 51 -3.28 12.97 -19.06
C PHE A 51 -3.19 12.19 -17.75
N LEU A 52 -2.38 11.12 -17.69
CA LEU A 52 -2.18 10.32 -16.48
C LEU A 52 -1.60 11.16 -15.33
N ALA A 53 -0.63 12.03 -15.65
CA ALA A 53 -0.05 12.94 -14.66
C ALA A 53 -1.09 13.95 -14.13
N GLN A 54 -1.95 14.47 -15.02
CA GLN A 54 -3.03 15.37 -14.63
C GLN A 54 -4.11 14.65 -13.82
N GLN A 55 -4.49 13.44 -14.19
CA GLN A 55 -5.45 12.63 -13.44
C GLN A 55 -4.99 12.42 -11.99
N LEU A 56 -3.74 11.98 -11.81
CA LEU A 56 -3.16 11.81 -10.48
C LEU A 56 -3.07 13.13 -9.68
N TYR A 57 -2.84 14.26 -10.36
CA TYR A 57 -2.87 15.58 -9.73
C TYR A 57 -4.28 15.96 -9.27
N GLU A 58 -5.32 15.67 -10.08
CA GLU A 58 -6.71 15.99 -9.78
C GLU A 58 -7.31 15.11 -8.67
N GLU A 59 -6.80 13.90 -8.46
CA GLU A 59 -7.21 13.00 -7.38
C GLU A 59 -6.84 13.50 -5.99
N ASN A 60 -5.91 14.46 -5.89
CA ASN A 60 -5.44 14.96 -4.59
C ASN A 60 -5.72 16.47 -4.40
N PRO A 61 -6.86 16.85 -3.78
CA PRO A 61 -7.24 18.23 -3.60
C PRO A 61 -6.26 19.09 -2.78
N ILE A 62 -5.56 18.49 -1.81
CA ILE A 62 -4.58 19.24 -1.01
C ILE A 62 -3.32 19.55 -1.82
N ARG A 63 -2.89 18.62 -2.71
CA ARG A 63 -1.81 18.88 -3.67
C ARG A 63 -2.16 20.03 -4.60
N GLN A 64 -3.39 20.06 -5.13
CA GLN A 64 -3.87 21.16 -5.97
C GLN A 64 -3.86 22.48 -5.20
N ALA A 65 -4.35 22.48 -3.96
CA ALA A 65 -4.37 23.67 -3.12
C ALA A 65 -2.97 24.22 -2.81
N THR A 66 -2.00 23.35 -2.50
CA THR A 66 -0.61 23.76 -2.25
C THR A 66 0.04 24.37 -3.51
N HIS A 67 -0.17 23.78 -4.69
CA HIS A 67 0.33 24.34 -5.95
C HIS A 67 -0.37 25.65 -6.32
N LEU A 68 -1.69 25.77 -6.04
CA LEU A 68 -2.42 27.02 -6.24
C LEU A 68 -1.83 28.13 -5.37
N ILE A 69 -1.57 27.87 -4.08
CA ILE A 69 -0.95 28.83 -3.17
C ILE A 69 0.38 29.33 -3.76
N GLU A 70 1.25 28.41 -4.19
CA GLU A 70 2.54 28.74 -4.80
C GLU A 70 2.38 29.59 -6.08
N ALA A 71 1.48 29.20 -6.99
CA ALA A 71 1.24 29.92 -8.24
C ALA A 71 0.72 31.33 -8.00
N VAL A 72 -0.20 31.50 -7.06
CA VAL A 72 -0.80 32.78 -6.69
C VAL A 72 0.21 33.68 -5.97
N ALA A 73 1.06 33.09 -5.12
CA ALA A 73 2.16 33.77 -4.45
C ALA A 73 3.15 34.36 -5.45
N ARG A 74 3.61 33.55 -6.40
CA ARG A 74 4.53 34.00 -7.50
C ARG A 74 3.94 35.15 -8.32
N LYS A 75 2.64 35.15 -8.54
CA LYS A 75 1.91 36.21 -9.26
C LYS A 75 1.53 37.42 -8.41
N LYS A 76 1.85 37.43 -7.11
CA LYS A 76 1.53 38.49 -6.14
C LYS A 76 0.03 38.82 -6.04
N MET A 77 -0.85 37.81 -6.22
CA MET A 77 -2.32 37.98 -6.21
C MET A 77 -2.86 37.82 -4.78
N LEU A 78 -2.61 38.79 -3.89
CA LEU A 78 -2.86 38.70 -2.44
C LEU A 78 -4.30 38.33 -2.05
N LYS A 79 -5.31 38.81 -2.76
CA LYS A 79 -6.74 38.48 -2.45
C LYS A 79 -7.00 36.99 -2.67
N LEU A 80 -6.55 36.45 -3.80
CA LEU A 80 -6.71 35.04 -4.14
C LEU A 80 -5.86 34.14 -3.24
N TYR A 81 -4.69 34.61 -2.83
CA TYR A 81 -3.82 33.93 -1.88
C TYR A 81 -4.51 33.62 -0.55
N ASN A 82 -5.14 34.61 0.09
CA ASN A 82 -5.85 34.41 1.35
C ASN A 82 -6.95 33.36 1.23
N THR A 83 -7.67 33.34 0.10
CA THR A 83 -8.69 32.33 -0.17
C THR A 83 -8.08 30.96 -0.38
N ALA A 84 -7.01 30.85 -1.17
CA ALA A 84 -6.30 29.58 -1.41
C ALA A 84 -5.73 28.99 -0.11
N MET A 85 -5.11 29.82 0.76
CA MET A 85 -4.64 29.41 2.08
C MET A 85 -5.75 28.88 2.99
N LYS A 86 -6.88 29.59 3.05
CA LYS A 86 -8.03 29.13 3.83
C LYS A 86 -8.56 27.77 3.32
N THR A 87 -8.64 27.60 2.01
CA THR A 87 -9.08 26.35 1.39
C THR A 87 -8.10 25.20 1.69
N ALA A 88 -6.79 25.43 1.58
CA ALA A 88 -5.78 24.42 1.85
C ALA A 88 -5.83 23.94 3.31
N ARG A 89 -5.96 24.87 4.27
CA ARG A 89 -6.09 24.51 5.69
C ARG A 89 -7.34 23.69 5.97
N LEU A 90 -8.49 24.09 5.41
CA LEU A 90 -9.75 23.33 5.54
C LEU A 90 -9.64 21.92 4.92
N LEU A 91 -8.95 21.78 3.79
CA LEU A 91 -8.73 20.48 3.17
C LEU A 91 -7.82 19.61 4.02
N SER A 92 -6.77 20.18 4.62
CA SER A 92 -5.88 19.46 5.52
C SER A 92 -6.58 18.99 6.79
N GLU A 93 -7.36 19.85 7.44
CA GLU A 93 -8.15 19.52 8.64
C GLU A 93 -9.20 18.42 8.38
N ARG A 94 -9.70 18.31 7.14
CA ARG A 94 -10.70 17.30 6.75
C ARG A 94 -10.10 16.00 6.27
N GLN A 95 -8.78 15.89 6.14
CA GLN A 95 -8.16 14.63 5.74
C GLN A 95 -8.44 13.54 6.76
N LEU A 96 -9.03 12.43 6.29
CA LEU A 96 -9.27 11.23 7.10
C LEU A 96 -7.95 10.53 7.45
N TYR A 97 -6.99 10.57 6.52
CA TYR A 97 -5.72 9.88 6.66
C TYR A 97 -4.62 10.85 7.07
N GLN A 98 -3.76 10.41 8.00
CA GLN A 98 -2.61 11.18 8.48
C GLN A 98 -1.29 10.42 8.27
N PRO A 99 -0.99 9.95 7.04
CA PRO A 99 0.30 9.37 6.72
C PRO A 99 1.38 10.46 6.74
N ALA A 100 2.64 10.08 6.59
CA ALA A 100 3.75 11.04 6.54
C ALA A 100 3.51 12.19 5.53
N ASN A 101 2.92 11.90 4.38
CA ASN A 101 2.59 12.91 3.35
C ASN A 101 1.62 13.99 3.83
N HIS A 102 0.76 13.75 4.81
CA HIS A 102 -0.06 14.78 5.43
C HIS A 102 0.81 15.91 6.00
N TYR A 103 1.84 15.56 6.76
CA TYR A 103 2.78 16.52 7.36
C TYR A 103 3.65 17.22 6.33
N PHE A 104 3.94 16.58 5.20
CA PHE A 104 4.60 17.23 4.07
C PHE A 104 3.76 18.35 3.47
N TYR A 105 2.46 18.15 3.28
CA TYR A 105 1.57 19.21 2.82
C TYR A 105 1.39 20.33 3.83
N GLU A 106 1.26 20.00 5.13
CA GLU A 106 1.26 21.00 6.19
C GLU A 106 2.54 21.85 6.19
N TYR A 107 3.70 21.20 6.05
CA TYR A 107 4.98 21.91 5.89
C TYR A 107 4.94 22.86 4.68
N GLN A 108 4.45 22.43 3.52
CA GLN A 108 4.38 23.25 2.31
C GLN A 108 3.43 24.44 2.50
N ILE A 109 2.27 24.25 3.14
CA ILE A 109 1.30 25.31 3.42
C ILE A 109 1.95 26.36 4.33
N GLU A 110 2.55 25.94 5.44
CA GLU A 110 3.16 26.85 6.39
C GLU A 110 4.40 27.58 5.82
N ARG A 111 5.20 26.91 5.00
CA ARG A 111 6.33 27.53 4.29
C ARG A 111 5.86 28.62 3.32
N ASN A 112 4.85 28.34 2.51
CA ASN A 112 4.29 29.33 1.59
C ASN A 112 3.71 30.54 2.34
N TYR A 113 3.11 30.31 3.51
CA TYR A 113 2.63 31.40 4.37
C TYR A 113 3.77 32.29 4.88
N TYR A 114 4.86 31.67 5.36
CA TYR A 114 6.05 32.36 5.81
C TYR A 114 6.69 33.22 4.71
N ASP A 115 6.85 32.65 3.51
CA ASP A 115 7.44 33.35 2.36
C ASP A 115 6.68 34.64 2.01
N ILE A 116 5.38 34.63 2.10
CA ILE A 116 4.57 35.83 1.83
C ILE A 116 4.65 36.87 2.95
N LEU A 117 4.62 36.40 4.20
CA LEU A 117 4.77 37.34 5.35
C LEU A 117 6.11 38.06 5.28
N SER A 118 7.18 37.36 4.91
CA SER A 118 8.52 37.95 4.77
C SER A 118 8.61 39.00 3.65
N HIS A 119 7.81 38.83 2.57
CA HIS A 119 7.76 39.80 1.47
C HIS A 119 6.88 41.02 1.71
N GLN A 120 6.00 41.01 2.74
CA GLN A 120 5.11 42.12 3.01
C GLN A 120 5.72 43.25 3.86
N GLU A 121 7.02 43.20 4.17
CA GLU A 121 7.75 44.20 4.98
C GLU A 121 7.10 44.58 6.32
N LYS A 122 6.05 43.88 6.71
CA LYS A 122 5.41 44.09 8.00
C LYS A 122 6.20 43.38 9.09
N ARG A 123 6.64 44.11 10.10
CA ARG A 123 7.19 43.52 11.32
C ARG A 123 6.13 42.67 12.01
N VAL A 124 6.08 41.38 11.67
CA VAL A 124 5.21 40.43 12.34
C VAL A 124 5.90 40.02 13.64
N SER A 125 5.23 40.21 14.76
CA SER A 125 5.76 39.93 16.08
C SER A 125 6.05 38.45 16.35
N LYS A 126 5.38 37.55 15.61
CA LYS A 126 5.59 36.10 15.68
C LYS A 126 5.44 35.49 14.29
N THR A 127 6.43 34.70 13.89
CA THR A 127 6.41 33.93 12.63
C THR A 127 5.95 32.49 12.90
N ASN A 128 5.55 31.76 11.86
CA ASN A 128 5.13 30.36 11.93
C ASN A 128 6.27 29.37 11.73
N VAL A 129 7.53 29.79 11.92
CA VAL A 129 8.72 28.96 11.70
C VAL A 129 8.69 27.66 12.52
N GLU A 130 8.18 27.73 13.76
CA GLU A 130 8.03 26.54 14.61
C GLU A 130 7.14 25.48 13.98
N ASN A 131 6.01 25.87 13.34
CA ASN A 131 5.12 24.95 12.65
C ASN A 131 5.77 24.36 11.39
N ILE A 132 6.53 25.16 10.66
CA ILE A 132 7.30 24.71 9.48
C ILE A 132 8.27 23.59 9.89
N VAL A 133 9.11 23.86 10.89
CA VAL A 133 10.13 22.91 11.37
C VAL A 133 9.46 21.67 11.95
N LYS A 134 8.44 21.83 12.80
CA LYS A 134 7.69 20.71 13.39
C LYS A 134 7.13 19.77 12.32
N ASN A 135 6.45 20.30 11.30
CA ASN A 135 5.85 19.45 10.26
C ASN A 135 6.91 18.76 9.38
N LEU A 136 8.03 19.45 9.13
CA LEU A 136 9.17 18.87 8.42
C LEU A 136 9.81 17.72 9.21
N ASP A 137 10.03 17.92 10.52
CA ASP A 137 10.59 16.90 11.40
C ASP A 137 9.68 15.66 11.48
N ILE A 138 8.37 15.85 11.66
CA ILE A 138 7.41 14.75 11.70
C ILE A 138 7.42 13.97 10.37
N PHE A 139 7.36 14.67 9.23
CA PHE A 139 7.44 14.05 7.91
C PHE A 139 8.73 13.24 7.77
N TYR A 140 9.86 13.84 8.10
CA TYR A 140 11.17 13.19 7.98
C TYR A 140 11.29 11.95 8.87
N LEU A 141 10.88 12.05 10.13
CA LEU A 141 10.94 10.92 11.08
C LEU A 141 10.01 9.76 10.62
N ALA A 142 8.77 10.06 10.23
CA ALA A 142 7.81 9.06 9.79
C ALA A 142 8.29 8.32 8.53
N GLU A 143 8.75 9.05 7.50
CA GLU A 143 9.29 8.44 6.26
C GLU A 143 10.57 7.64 6.52
N LYS A 144 11.48 8.15 7.33
CA LYS A 144 12.70 7.43 7.69
C LYS A 144 12.41 6.12 8.39
N LEU A 145 11.51 6.12 9.38
CA LEU A 145 11.11 4.90 10.08
C LEU A 145 10.45 3.90 9.13
N LYS A 146 9.52 4.36 8.27
CA LYS A 146 8.84 3.53 7.28
C LYS A 146 9.84 2.78 6.41
N TYR A 147 10.75 3.51 5.76
CA TYR A 147 11.75 2.89 4.89
C TYR A 147 12.76 2.04 5.66
N TYR A 148 13.08 2.39 6.90
CA TYR A 148 13.97 1.58 7.72
C TYR A 148 13.35 0.24 8.08
N CYS A 149 12.07 0.22 8.47
CA CYS A 149 11.33 -1.02 8.70
C CYS A 149 11.27 -1.89 7.43
N SER A 150 11.05 -1.28 6.26
CA SER A 150 11.06 -1.97 4.96
C SER A 150 12.42 -2.60 4.66
N VAL A 151 13.51 -1.87 4.91
CA VAL A 151 14.88 -2.38 4.71
C VAL A 151 15.18 -3.55 5.62
N LEU A 152 14.85 -3.46 6.91
CA LEU A 152 15.05 -4.56 7.86
C LEU A 152 14.27 -5.82 7.42
N SER A 153 13.01 -5.67 6.97
CA SER A 153 12.24 -6.79 6.44
C SER A 153 12.90 -7.44 5.23
N ARG A 154 13.47 -6.65 4.32
CA ARG A 154 14.17 -7.16 3.14
C ARG A 154 15.49 -7.84 3.47
N GLN A 155 16.24 -7.35 4.46
CA GLN A 155 17.48 -7.97 4.91
C GLN A 155 17.30 -9.42 5.41
N TYR A 156 16.13 -9.75 5.94
CA TYR A 156 15.79 -11.15 6.29
C TYR A 156 15.61 -12.05 5.05
N GLN A 157 15.36 -11.49 3.88
CA GLN A 157 15.09 -12.23 2.64
C GLN A 157 16.28 -12.23 1.70
N VAL A 158 17.11 -11.19 1.71
CA VAL A 158 18.22 -10.97 0.78
C VAL A 158 19.47 -10.62 1.59
N SER A 159 20.58 -11.34 1.36
CA SER A 159 21.87 -11.08 2.02
C SER A 159 22.52 -9.79 1.46
N HIS A 160 21.90 -8.65 1.68
CA HIS A 160 22.42 -7.35 1.27
C HIS A 160 22.39 -6.39 2.46
N GLU A 161 23.51 -5.76 2.76
CA GLU A 161 23.64 -4.77 3.82
C GLU A 161 23.37 -3.37 3.28
N TYR A 162 22.34 -2.72 3.80
CA TYR A 162 21.98 -1.35 3.45
C TYR A 162 22.61 -0.37 4.43
N LYS A 163 23.25 0.69 3.92
CA LYS A 163 23.75 1.79 4.75
C LYS A 163 22.66 2.84 4.95
N LEU A 164 22.21 2.98 6.19
CA LEU A 164 21.16 3.94 6.56
C LEU A 164 21.74 5.01 7.46
N LEU A 165 21.70 6.27 7.01
CA LEU A 165 22.21 7.39 7.77
C LEU A 165 21.20 7.85 8.83
N PHE A 166 21.70 8.31 9.98
CA PHE A 166 20.94 8.94 11.07
C PHE A 166 19.94 8.04 11.79
N ILE A 167 19.98 6.72 11.63
CA ILE A 167 18.98 5.86 12.25
C ILE A 167 19.17 5.72 13.75
N ASP A 168 20.42 5.60 14.21
CA ASP A 168 20.75 5.48 15.62
C ASP A 168 20.37 6.77 16.37
N GLU A 169 20.63 7.93 15.76
CA GLU A 169 20.25 9.24 16.30
C GLU A 169 18.72 9.38 16.36
N ILE A 170 17.99 8.91 15.36
CA ILE A 170 16.52 8.92 15.34
C ILE A 170 15.97 8.04 16.45
N ILE A 171 16.47 6.82 16.62
CA ILE A 171 16.05 5.90 17.69
C ILE A 171 16.34 6.53 19.06
N ALA A 172 17.55 7.08 19.25
CA ALA A 172 17.92 7.77 20.48
C ALA A 172 17.08 9.02 20.76
N HIS A 173 16.63 9.72 19.71
CA HIS A 173 15.70 10.84 19.84
C HIS A 173 14.29 10.37 20.24
N LEU A 174 13.74 9.37 19.55
CA LEU A 174 12.40 8.85 19.82
C LEU A 174 12.27 8.19 21.20
N SER A 175 13.35 7.60 21.73
CA SER A 175 13.35 7.05 23.09
C SER A 175 13.26 8.10 24.21
N LYS A 176 13.57 9.38 23.90
CA LYS A 176 13.60 10.49 24.86
C LYS A 176 12.43 11.46 24.73
N HIS A 177 11.72 11.44 23.60
CA HIS A 177 10.66 12.39 23.29
C HIS A 177 9.35 11.68 23.02
N ASP A 178 8.25 12.27 23.47
CA ASP A 178 6.91 11.71 23.32
C ASP A 178 6.32 12.09 21.95
N TYR A 179 6.07 11.07 21.13
CA TYR A 179 5.39 11.15 19.83
C TYR A 179 4.08 10.38 19.80
N THR A 180 3.53 9.95 20.96
CA THR A 180 2.30 9.14 21.07
C THR A 180 1.07 9.80 20.44
N HIS A 181 1.15 11.10 20.19
CA HIS A 181 0.11 11.87 19.49
C HIS A 181 0.28 11.90 17.96
N ILE A 182 1.35 11.28 17.41
CA ILE A 182 1.64 11.22 15.97
C ILE A 182 1.59 9.76 15.50
N PRO A 183 0.43 9.27 14.99
CA PRO A 183 0.24 7.86 14.65
C PRO A 183 1.28 7.31 13.67
N SER A 184 1.67 8.08 12.66
CA SER A 184 2.66 7.65 11.66
C SER A 184 4.07 7.42 12.24
N ILE A 185 4.47 8.16 13.27
CA ILE A 185 5.74 7.92 13.97
C ILE A 185 5.60 6.73 14.91
N GLU A 186 4.57 6.72 15.77
CA GLU A 186 4.39 5.70 16.81
C GLU A 186 4.26 4.30 16.24
N VAL A 187 3.44 4.13 15.18
CA VAL A 187 3.23 2.83 14.55
C VAL A 187 4.55 2.29 13.97
N TYR A 188 5.27 3.11 13.17
CA TYR A 188 6.51 2.65 12.56
C TYR A 188 7.66 2.48 13.58
N TYR A 189 7.71 3.30 14.61
CA TYR A 189 8.67 3.09 15.71
C TYR A 189 8.39 1.78 16.45
N GLN A 190 7.13 1.46 16.69
CA GLN A 190 6.77 0.18 17.31
C GLN A 190 7.05 -1.02 16.39
N ILE A 191 6.82 -0.90 15.07
CA ILE A 191 7.23 -1.90 14.08
C ILE A 191 8.75 -2.11 14.14
N LEU A 192 9.52 -1.04 14.17
CA LEU A 192 10.97 -1.10 14.30
C LEU A 192 11.40 -1.92 15.52
N LEU A 193 10.83 -1.64 16.69
CA LEU A 193 11.14 -2.36 17.92
C LEU A 193 10.76 -3.85 17.84
N THR A 194 9.68 -4.22 17.15
CA THR A 194 9.35 -5.64 16.91
C THR A 194 10.37 -6.36 16.01
N GLN A 195 11.14 -5.60 15.22
CA GLN A 195 12.17 -6.17 14.34
C GLN A 195 13.55 -6.20 15.01
N THR A 196 13.92 -5.17 15.75
CA THR A 196 15.24 -5.03 16.38
C THR A 196 15.33 -5.69 17.75
N GLU A 197 14.22 -5.74 18.48
CA GLU A 197 14.11 -6.32 19.83
C GLU A 197 13.04 -7.44 19.85
N SER A 198 13.17 -8.37 18.88
CA SER A 198 12.15 -9.37 18.56
C SER A 198 11.82 -10.33 19.70
N GLU A 199 12.72 -10.53 20.68
CA GLU A 199 12.54 -11.32 21.88
C GLU A 199 11.57 -10.66 22.88
N HIS A 200 11.37 -9.35 22.80
CA HIS A 200 10.49 -8.61 23.71
C HIS A 200 9.08 -8.51 23.15
N GLN A 201 8.25 -9.50 23.46
CA GLN A 201 6.85 -9.60 22.97
C GLN A 201 5.99 -8.36 23.29
N VAL A 202 6.37 -7.57 24.29
CA VAL A 202 5.66 -6.33 24.68
C VAL A 202 5.53 -5.36 23.48
N HIS A 203 6.52 -5.33 22.59
CA HIS A 203 6.51 -4.48 21.40
C HIS A 203 5.42 -4.90 20.41
N TYR A 204 5.21 -6.20 20.25
CA TYR A 204 4.13 -6.72 19.41
C TYR A 204 2.74 -6.38 19.98
N PHE A 205 2.52 -6.58 21.27
CA PHE A 205 1.22 -6.27 21.86
C PHE A 205 0.90 -4.77 21.82
N LYS A 206 1.91 -3.93 21.99
CA LYS A 206 1.77 -2.48 21.82
C LYS A 206 1.51 -2.10 20.34
N LEU A 207 2.18 -2.76 19.39
CA LEU A 207 1.87 -2.60 17.98
C LEU A 207 0.42 -2.99 17.66
N LYS A 208 -0.06 -4.12 18.20
CA LYS A 208 -1.44 -4.58 18.03
C LYS A 208 -2.46 -3.56 18.58
N GLU A 209 -2.20 -2.98 19.74
CA GLU A 209 -3.02 -1.88 20.30
C GLU A 209 -3.06 -0.68 19.32
N TYR A 210 -1.92 -0.29 18.78
CA TYR A 210 -1.83 0.83 17.83
C TYR A 210 -2.52 0.53 16.49
N LEU A 211 -2.46 -0.72 16.01
CA LEU A 211 -3.20 -1.13 14.82
C LEU A 211 -4.71 -1.01 15.02
N GLN A 212 -5.22 -1.44 16.17
CA GLN A 212 -6.64 -1.29 16.50
C GLN A 212 -7.06 0.17 16.57
N LYS A 213 -6.22 1.02 17.17
CA LYS A 213 -6.50 2.43 17.41
C LYS A 213 -6.32 3.30 16.16
N TYR A 214 -5.29 3.05 15.35
CA TYR A 214 -4.83 3.99 14.33
C TYR A 214 -4.90 3.48 12.89
N SER A 215 -5.18 2.20 12.63
CA SER A 215 -5.14 1.68 11.25
C SER A 215 -6.08 2.42 10.27
N HIS A 216 -7.19 2.96 10.78
CA HIS A 216 -8.14 3.74 9.98
C HIS A 216 -7.60 5.12 9.55
N LEU A 217 -6.48 5.58 10.12
CA LEU A 217 -5.81 6.84 9.77
C LEU A 217 -4.79 6.68 8.62
N PHE A 218 -4.59 5.45 8.14
CA PHE A 218 -3.69 5.15 7.02
C PHE A 218 -4.50 4.76 5.77
N PRO A 219 -4.01 5.11 4.56
CA PRO A 219 -4.56 4.57 3.32
C PRO A 219 -4.55 3.04 3.33
N LEU A 220 -5.50 2.39 2.65
CA LEU A 220 -5.64 0.93 2.67
C LEU A 220 -4.34 0.17 2.35
N GLY A 221 -3.60 0.61 1.33
CA GLY A 221 -2.32 -0.01 0.96
C GLY A 221 -1.28 0.09 2.08
N GLU A 222 -1.17 1.25 2.73
CA GLU A 222 -0.24 1.43 3.85
C GLU A 222 -0.71 0.67 5.11
N ALA A 223 -2.01 0.64 5.39
CA ALA A 223 -2.57 -0.17 6.46
C ALA A 223 -2.25 -1.65 6.25
N TYR A 224 -2.41 -2.17 5.03
CA TYR A 224 -2.03 -3.54 4.67
C TYR A 224 -0.54 -3.83 4.93
N GLU A 225 0.37 -2.93 4.51
CA GLU A 225 1.81 -3.06 4.79
C GLU A 225 2.09 -3.12 6.30
N ILE A 226 1.45 -2.24 7.09
CA ILE A 226 1.62 -2.19 8.54
C ILE A 226 1.14 -3.49 9.21
N TYR A 227 -0.02 -4.03 8.81
CA TYR A 227 -0.49 -5.33 9.30
C TYR A 227 0.42 -6.49 8.90
N THR A 228 1.04 -6.42 7.72
CA THR A 228 1.99 -7.43 7.25
C THR A 228 3.20 -7.55 8.20
N TYR A 229 3.69 -6.45 8.78
CA TYR A 229 4.73 -6.52 9.82
C TYR A 229 4.27 -7.30 11.06
N ALA A 230 3.04 -7.10 11.51
CA ALA A 230 2.48 -7.84 12.65
C ALA A 230 2.32 -9.34 12.33
N LEU A 231 1.84 -9.69 11.12
CA LEU A 231 1.76 -11.07 10.65
C LEU A 231 3.14 -11.73 10.58
N ASN A 232 4.14 -11.03 10.05
CA ASN A 232 5.51 -11.55 9.95
C ASN A 232 6.13 -11.78 11.34
N TYR A 233 5.83 -10.92 12.31
CA TYR A 233 6.23 -11.14 13.70
C TYR A 233 5.60 -12.42 14.26
N CYS A 234 4.30 -12.62 14.10
CA CYS A 234 3.60 -13.81 14.54
C CYS A 234 4.17 -15.09 13.93
N ILE A 235 4.49 -15.07 12.62
CA ILE A 235 5.12 -16.20 11.94
C ILE A 235 6.49 -16.52 12.57
N ARG A 236 7.34 -15.51 12.80
CA ARG A 236 8.67 -15.71 13.42
C ARG A 236 8.54 -16.35 14.81
N MET A 237 7.63 -15.83 15.64
CA MET A 237 7.41 -16.37 16.99
C MET A 237 6.82 -17.77 16.97
N THR A 238 5.91 -18.08 16.05
CA THR A 238 5.38 -19.43 15.84
C THR A 238 6.47 -20.40 15.44
N ASN A 239 7.36 -19.99 14.52
CA ASN A 239 8.51 -20.80 14.07
C ASN A 239 9.55 -20.97 15.18
N ALA A 240 9.68 -20.02 16.10
CA ALA A 240 10.50 -20.14 17.30
C ALA A 240 9.85 -21.03 18.39
N GLY A 241 8.67 -21.60 18.14
CA GLY A 241 7.98 -22.54 19.04
C GLY A 241 7.09 -21.89 20.08
N VAL A 242 6.82 -20.58 19.99
CA VAL A 242 5.91 -19.87 20.91
C VAL A 242 4.46 -20.11 20.46
N LYS A 243 3.78 -21.05 21.12
CA LYS A 243 2.47 -21.59 20.69
C LYS A 243 1.36 -20.54 20.55
N ASP A 244 1.34 -19.53 21.41
CA ASP A 244 0.25 -18.53 21.44
C ASP A 244 0.24 -17.63 20.19
N PHE A 245 1.37 -17.52 19.48
CA PHE A 245 1.47 -16.65 18.30
C PHE A 245 0.78 -17.18 17.06
N LEU A 246 0.47 -18.47 16.97
CA LEU A 246 -0.42 -18.97 15.93
C LEU A 246 -1.86 -18.42 16.11
N ASN A 247 -2.34 -18.34 17.35
CA ASN A 247 -3.64 -17.73 17.65
C ASN A 247 -3.61 -16.20 17.38
N GLU A 248 -2.53 -15.51 17.78
CA GLU A 248 -2.34 -14.10 17.47
C GLU A 248 -2.35 -13.83 15.96
N TYR A 249 -1.66 -14.66 15.19
CA TYR A 249 -1.66 -14.61 13.72
C TYR A 249 -3.08 -14.68 13.13
N PHE A 250 -3.87 -15.62 13.64
CA PHE A 250 -5.25 -15.79 13.23
C PHE A 250 -6.14 -14.60 13.64
N ILE A 251 -5.92 -14.03 14.83
CA ILE A 251 -6.63 -12.82 15.32
C ILE A 251 -6.34 -11.64 14.38
N VAL A 252 -5.08 -11.43 14.00
CA VAL A 252 -4.69 -10.35 13.07
C VAL A 252 -5.38 -10.53 11.72
N TYR A 253 -5.46 -11.75 11.17
CA TYR A 253 -6.19 -12.00 9.94
C TYR A 253 -7.70 -11.73 10.06
N LYS A 254 -8.32 -12.13 11.18
CA LYS A 254 -9.75 -11.81 11.41
C LYS A 254 -9.99 -10.29 11.44
N GLU A 255 -9.06 -9.53 12.01
CA GLU A 255 -9.15 -8.07 12.02
C GLU A 255 -8.99 -7.48 10.60
N LEU A 256 -8.03 -7.98 9.80
CA LEU A 256 -7.85 -7.59 8.39
C LEU A 256 -9.10 -7.85 7.53
N LEU A 257 -9.75 -9.01 7.74
CA LEU A 257 -11.01 -9.35 7.08
C LEU A 257 -12.15 -8.42 7.51
N GLN A 258 -12.28 -8.18 8.82
CA GLN A 258 -13.33 -7.33 9.38
C GLN A 258 -13.22 -5.88 8.89
N LYS A 259 -11.99 -5.39 8.70
CA LYS A 259 -11.71 -4.04 8.20
C LYS A 259 -11.67 -3.94 6.67
N ASN A 260 -11.87 -5.04 5.94
CA ASN A 260 -11.77 -5.13 4.48
C ASN A 260 -10.42 -4.60 3.94
N ILE A 261 -9.32 -4.90 4.62
CA ILE A 261 -7.97 -4.48 4.23
C ILE A 261 -7.37 -5.46 3.21
N ILE A 262 -7.70 -6.76 3.30
CA ILE A 262 -7.23 -7.78 2.35
C ILE A 262 -8.07 -7.73 1.08
N ASN A 263 -7.40 -7.70 -0.07
CA ASN A 263 -8.02 -7.86 -1.38
C ASN A 263 -7.66 -9.25 -1.94
N PHE A 264 -8.62 -10.17 -1.96
CA PHE A 264 -8.41 -11.52 -2.51
C PHE A 264 -8.37 -11.57 -4.03
N SER A 265 -8.82 -10.52 -4.74
CA SER A 265 -8.75 -10.45 -6.21
C SER A 265 -7.38 -10.03 -6.73
N ASP A 266 -6.45 -9.65 -5.85
CA ASP A 266 -5.06 -9.42 -6.21
C ASP A 266 -4.39 -10.75 -6.57
N GLU A 267 -3.88 -10.86 -7.80
CA GLU A 267 -3.32 -12.11 -8.36
C GLU A 267 -2.06 -12.58 -7.60
N GLU A 268 -1.27 -11.66 -7.08
CA GLU A 268 -0.02 -11.95 -6.40
C GLU A 268 -0.24 -12.25 -4.91
N HIS A 269 -1.11 -11.51 -4.23
CA HIS A 269 -1.25 -11.55 -2.77
C HIS A 269 -2.51 -12.28 -2.29
N GLY A 270 -3.58 -12.26 -3.06
CA GLY A 270 -4.88 -12.82 -2.67
C GLY A 270 -4.83 -14.33 -2.37
N PRO A 271 -4.43 -15.19 -3.31
CA PRO A 271 -4.38 -16.64 -3.09
C PRO A 271 -3.43 -17.08 -1.98
N PRO A 272 -2.21 -16.51 -1.79
CA PRO A 272 -1.38 -16.78 -0.63
C PRO A 272 -2.05 -16.44 0.71
N HIS A 273 -2.74 -15.29 0.82
CA HIS A 273 -3.47 -14.95 2.04
C HIS A 273 -4.62 -15.90 2.31
N PHE A 274 -5.40 -16.26 1.30
CA PHE A 274 -6.48 -17.23 1.41
C PHE A 274 -5.99 -18.55 1.99
N LYS A 275 -4.90 -19.11 1.45
CA LYS A 275 -4.24 -20.33 1.94
C LYS A 275 -3.73 -20.18 3.38
N ASN A 276 -3.05 -19.06 3.70
CA ASN A 276 -2.46 -18.84 5.02
C ASN A 276 -3.51 -18.73 6.13
N ILE A 277 -4.64 -18.08 5.85
CA ILE A 277 -5.78 -17.98 6.78
C ILE A 277 -6.35 -19.38 7.05
N ILE A 278 -6.57 -20.18 6.01
CA ILE A 278 -7.08 -21.53 6.13
C ILE A 278 -6.12 -22.41 6.93
N LEU A 279 -4.83 -22.37 6.60
CA LEU A 279 -3.85 -23.17 7.32
C LEU A 279 -3.78 -22.81 8.81
N ALA A 280 -3.81 -21.52 9.15
CA ALA A 280 -3.81 -21.06 10.54
C ALA A 280 -5.05 -21.53 11.28
N SER A 281 -6.25 -21.36 10.70
CA SER A 281 -7.50 -21.77 11.31
C SER A 281 -7.61 -23.29 11.50
N LEU A 282 -7.14 -24.09 10.51
CA LEU A 282 -7.09 -25.55 10.62
C LEU A 282 -6.16 -26.03 11.75
N ARG A 283 -4.98 -25.42 11.88
CA ARG A 283 -4.02 -25.75 12.97
C ARG A 283 -4.54 -25.40 14.35
N LEU A 284 -5.49 -24.44 14.44
CA LEU A 284 -6.17 -24.06 15.68
C LEU A 284 -7.43 -24.89 15.94
N GLY A 285 -7.84 -25.78 15.01
CA GLY A 285 -9.03 -26.61 15.14
C GLY A 285 -10.34 -25.89 14.79
N GLU A 286 -10.28 -24.73 14.17
CA GLU A 286 -11.42 -23.87 13.81
C GLU A 286 -12.09 -24.34 12.49
N TYR A 287 -12.47 -25.61 12.40
CA TYR A 287 -12.90 -26.26 11.14
C TYR A 287 -14.17 -25.67 10.56
N ASP A 288 -15.17 -25.36 11.38
CA ASP A 288 -16.45 -24.84 10.91
C ASP A 288 -16.31 -23.38 10.44
N TRP A 289 -15.49 -22.62 11.16
CA TRP A 289 -15.12 -21.26 10.73
C TRP A 289 -14.39 -21.32 9.39
N THR A 290 -13.46 -22.25 9.22
CA THR A 290 -12.67 -22.43 7.98
C THR A 290 -13.57 -22.76 6.79
N GLU A 291 -14.52 -23.68 6.97
CA GLU A 291 -15.47 -24.06 5.91
C GLU A 291 -16.35 -22.88 5.50
N LYS A 292 -16.83 -22.10 6.47
CA LYS A 292 -17.56 -20.86 6.21
C LYS A 292 -16.69 -19.84 5.47
N PHE A 293 -15.45 -19.59 5.93
CA PHE A 293 -14.51 -18.66 5.30
C PHE A 293 -14.28 -19.03 3.82
N ILE A 294 -14.01 -20.31 3.51
CA ILE A 294 -13.81 -20.75 2.12
C ILE A 294 -15.05 -20.39 1.28
N ASN A 295 -16.26 -20.67 1.77
CA ASN A 295 -17.50 -20.39 1.02
C ASN A 295 -17.76 -18.90 0.84
N ASP A 296 -17.47 -18.08 1.84
CA ASP A 296 -17.74 -16.62 1.82
C ASP A 296 -16.77 -15.85 0.90
N TYR A 297 -15.51 -16.34 0.77
CA TYR A 297 -14.44 -15.59 0.09
C TYR A 297 -13.94 -16.22 -1.23
N LYS A 298 -14.30 -17.47 -1.56
CA LYS A 298 -13.83 -18.16 -2.78
C LYS A 298 -14.09 -17.38 -4.07
N ASP A 299 -15.23 -16.70 -4.17
CA ASP A 299 -15.63 -15.97 -5.37
C ASP A 299 -14.87 -14.65 -5.57
N GLN A 300 -14.12 -14.22 -4.57
CA GLN A 300 -13.23 -13.06 -4.65
C GLN A 300 -11.84 -13.40 -5.20
N LEU A 301 -11.49 -14.69 -5.29
CA LEU A 301 -10.22 -15.12 -5.87
C LEU A 301 -10.18 -14.89 -7.40
N PRO A 302 -8.99 -14.64 -7.99
CA PRO A 302 -8.80 -14.59 -9.44
C PRO A 302 -9.37 -15.84 -10.11
N ALA A 303 -10.07 -15.65 -11.24
CA ALA A 303 -10.86 -16.71 -11.87
C ALA A 303 -10.01 -17.91 -12.32
N ASP A 304 -8.78 -17.65 -12.78
CA ASP A 304 -7.81 -18.65 -13.24
C ASP A 304 -7.21 -19.48 -12.09
N GLN A 305 -7.14 -18.95 -10.86
CA GLN A 305 -6.56 -19.61 -9.70
C GLN A 305 -7.62 -20.18 -8.73
N ARG A 306 -8.87 -19.72 -8.84
CA ARG A 306 -9.96 -19.99 -7.90
C ARG A 306 -10.20 -21.46 -7.67
N ASP A 307 -10.47 -22.19 -8.74
CA ASP A 307 -10.91 -23.59 -8.64
C ASP A 307 -9.83 -24.46 -8.00
N ASN A 308 -8.59 -24.25 -8.40
CA ASN A 308 -7.45 -24.97 -7.85
C ASN A 308 -7.21 -24.63 -6.39
N ALA A 309 -7.22 -23.33 -6.02
CA ALA A 309 -7.05 -22.88 -4.65
C ALA A 309 -8.15 -23.41 -3.73
N VAL A 310 -9.41 -23.35 -4.14
CA VAL A 310 -10.56 -23.82 -3.35
C VAL A 310 -10.49 -25.33 -3.16
N THR A 311 -10.26 -26.08 -4.24
CA THR A 311 -10.20 -27.55 -4.22
C THR A 311 -9.10 -28.06 -3.30
N PHE A 312 -7.91 -27.48 -3.41
CA PHE A 312 -6.77 -27.83 -2.54
C PHE A 312 -7.04 -27.53 -1.08
N ASN A 313 -7.58 -26.36 -0.75
CA ASN A 313 -7.86 -25.96 0.61
C ASN A 313 -9.03 -26.76 1.23
N LEU A 314 -10.03 -27.18 0.44
CA LEU A 314 -11.06 -28.13 0.89
C LEU A 314 -10.46 -29.51 1.18
N ALA A 315 -9.51 -29.98 0.38
CA ALA A 315 -8.81 -31.23 0.67
C ALA A 315 -8.08 -31.15 2.03
N GLN A 316 -7.39 -30.04 2.32
CA GLN A 316 -6.77 -29.80 3.61
C GLN A 316 -7.80 -29.78 4.76
N LEU A 317 -8.91 -29.08 4.62
CA LEU A 317 -9.98 -29.05 5.62
C LEU A 317 -10.48 -30.46 5.94
N TYR A 318 -10.77 -31.27 4.93
CA TYR A 318 -11.24 -32.63 5.14
C TYR A 318 -10.16 -33.58 5.68
N PHE A 319 -8.89 -33.32 5.41
CA PHE A 319 -7.79 -34.02 6.05
C PHE A 319 -7.77 -33.78 7.56
N TYR A 320 -7.88 -32.52 8.01
CA TYR A 320 -7.95 -32.18 9.43
C TYR A 320 -9.24 -32.68 10.11
N LYS A 321 -10.35 -32.81 9.35
CA LYS A 321 -11.60 -33.43 9.82
C LYS A 321 -11.53 -34.99 9.79
N ASN A 322 -10.40 -35.63 9.43
CA ASN A 322 -10.22 -37.07 9.24
C ASN A 322 -11.18 -37.72 8.21
N ALA A 323 -11.70 -36.95 7.27
CA ALA A 323 -12.62 -37.42 6.23
C ALA A 323 -11.85 -37.81 4.94
N TYR A 324 -10.96 -38.80 5.03
CA TYR A 324 -10.00 -39.17 3.99
C TYR A 324 -10.62 -39.51 2.64
N ASN A 325 -11.81 -40.10 2.59
CA ASN A 325 -12.50 -40.35 1.31
C ASN A 325 -12.81 -39.07 0.53
N LYS A 326 -13.08 -37.97 1.25
CA LYS A 326 -13.28 -36.66 0.63
C LYS A 326 -11.95 -36.06 0.18
N VAL A 327 -10.88 -36.23 0.98
CA VAL A 327 -9.54 -35.74 0.65
C VAL A 327 -9.08 -36.25 -0.72
N ILE A 328 -9.16 -37.58 -0.93
CA ILE A 328 -8.76 -38.21 -2.19
C ILE A 328 -9.54 -37.64 -3.37
N ARG A 329 -10.89 -37.46 -3.21
CA ARG A 329 -11.75 -36.90 -4.26
C ARG A 329 -11.35 -35.48 -4.67
N TYR A 330 -10.99 -34.62 -3.70
CA TYR A 330 -10.58 -33.25 -3.99
C TYR A 330 -9.17 -33.21 -4.57
N LEU A 331 -8.20 -33.98 -4.03
CA LEU A 331 -6.83 -34.02 -4.55
C LEU A 331 -6.74 -34.48 -6.01
N HIS A 332 -7.66 -35.38 -6.45
CA HIS A 332 -7.72 -35.76 -7.87
C HIS A 332 -8.17 -34.66 -8.82
N GLN A 333 -8.76 -33.59 -8.30
CA GLN A 333 -9.23 -32.44 -9.09
C GLN A 333 -8.23 -31.28 -9.08
N VAL A 334 -7.15 -31.35 -8.27
CA VAL A 334 -6.13 -30.30 -8.19
C VAL A 334 -5.22 -30.38 -9.41
N GLU A 335 -5.03 -29.27 -10.10
CA GLU A 335 -4.03 -29.12 -11.16
C GLU A 335 -2.65 -28.83 -10.55
N TYR A 336 -1.70 -29.76 -10.74
CA TYR A 336 -0.38 -29.69 -10.13
C TYR A 336 0.68 -29.03 -11.02
N GLU A 337 0.31 -28.38 -12.10
CA GLU A 337 1.24 -27.61 -12.94
C GLU A 337 1.79 -26.38 -12.22
N ASP A 338 1.04 -25.83 -11.26
CA ASP A 338 1.52 -24.77 -10.38
C ASP A 338 2.54 -25.33 -9.36
N LEU A 339 3.73 -24.73 -9.35
CA LEU A 339 4.85 -25.10 -8.47
C LEU A 339 4.45 -25.10 -6.98
N THR A 340 3.58 -24.17 -6.60
CA THR A 340 3.07 -24.00 -5.23
C THR A 340 2.28 -25.22 -4.75
N TYR A 341 1.45 -25.79 -5.60
CA TYR A 341 0.63 -26.95 -5.27
C TYR A 341 1.41 -28.28 -5.43
N ASN A 342 2.34 -28.33 -6.38
CA ASN A 342 3.22 -29.49 -6.58
C ASN A 342 4.13 -29.75 -5.38
N LEU A 343 4.73 -28.73 -4.80
CA LEU A 343 5.58 -28.85 -3.61
C LEU A 343 4.80 -29.28 -2.36
N ASN A 344 3.57 -28.81 -2.21
CA ASN A 344 2.72 -29.11 -1.05
C ASN A 344 2.02 -30.48 -1.14
N SER A 345 1.95 -31.11 -2.32
CA SER A 345 1.34 -32.43 -2.51
C SER A 345 2.27 -33.59 -2.17
N LYS A 346 3.57 -33.32 -1.96
CA LYS A 346 4.61 -34.33 -1.66
C LYS A 346 4.88 -34.51 -0.16
N VAL A 347 4.17 -33.82 0.70
CA VAL A 347 4.21 -33.93 2.16
C VAL A 347 2.96 -34.62 2.67
#